data_06626b6a06f7632d2f798efbc4531c25
#
_entry.id   06626b6a06f7632d2f798efbc4531c25
#
_cell.length_a   1.000
_cell.length_b   1.000
_cell.length_c   1.000
_cell.angle_alpha   90.00
_cell.angle_beta   90.00
_cell.angle_gamma   90.00
#
_symmetry.space_group_name_H-M   'P 1'
#
loop_
_entity.id
_entity.type
_entity.pdbx_description
1 polymer ?
#
loop_
_entity_poly.entity_id
_entity_poly.type
_entity_poly.pdbx_seq_one_letter_code
_entity_poly.pdbx_strand_id
1 'polypeptide(L)'
;MKQINGNPINIEADILGRITLKGKNIFNRKDAILVKTDAKDLPSGYAALITNSKIIRGGKPCVGNVQTLDDFNEGDVVLINKKGEIVFLYEIQSMHNAIFATERCNHRCIMCPQPPVTEEEDKTPFNLKLISLIDKNTVEVGITGGEPTLIGDKLFDLIKQIQKYQPKAGISLLTNGVKFADKSYAMKLAMCKHHDLQIDVPIFSDIADEHNRIVGAKTFYKTVQGLYNLALFHQRIGLRIVVHKQTYKRLPQLADYIYHNFPFVSQVAFLQMETTGNADTNFEELWIDPYDYNEELKQAVLLLANRGICTRVYNAQLCVLPSEIREFAVSSISDWKDTYLPECESCKLRQQCGGLFSSNQKHHSAHINPNLEDITASACVE
;
A
#
# COMPACT_ATOMS: atom_id res chain seq x y z
N MET A 1 3.96 -8.53 3.21
CA MET A 1 2.86 -9.13 4.02
C MET A 1 3.47 -10.02 5.09
N LYS A 2 2.97 -9.92 6.32
CA LYS A 2 3.36 -10.75 7.45
C LYS A 2 2.93 -12.20 7.19
N GLN A 3 3.82 -13.14 7.47
CA GLN A 3 3.59 -14.57 7.26
C GLN A 3 4.15 -15.38 8.43
N ILE A 4 3.39 -16.36 8.88
CA ILE A 4 3.76 -17.30 9.95
C ILE A 4 3.56 -18.72 9.41
N ASN A 5 4.44 -19.63 9.80
CA ASN A 5 4.39 -21.03 9.35
C ASN A 5 4.10 -21.97 10.54
N GLY A 6 3.38 -23.04 10.26
CA GLY A 6 3.14 -24.13 11.18
C GLY A 6 2.87 -25.44 10.46
N ASN A 7 2.59 -26.50 11.21
CA ASN A 7 2.32 -27.82 10.66
C ASN A 7 0.82 -27.94 10.30
N PRO A 8 0.45 -28.10 9.00
CA PRO A 8 -0.94 -28.25 8.59
C PRO A 8 -1.47 -29.64 8.95
N ILE A 9 -2.70 -29.69 9.42
CA ILE A 9 -3.43 -30.91 9.74
C ILE A 9 -4.85 -30.76 9.20
N ASN A 10 -5.27 -31.68 8.32
CA ASN A 10 -6.57 -31.72 7.67
C ASN A 10 -6.96 -30.42 6.95
N ILE A 11 -6.00 -29.73 6.33
CA ILE A 11 -6.23 -28.54 5.50
C ILE A 11 -6.24 -28.95 4.04
N GLU A 12 -7.45 -29.21 3.50
CA GLU A 12 -7.64 -29.69 2.13
C GLU A 12 -7.77 -28.54 1.13
N ALA A 13 -8.15 -27.36 1.57
CA ALA A 13 -8.30 -26.14 0.79
C ALA A 13 -7.85 -24.92 1.60
N ASP A 14 -7.58 -23.82 0.91
CA ASP A 14 -7.24 -22.54 1.53
C ASP A 14 -8.39 -22.05 2.41
N ILE A 15 -8.08 -21.59 3.63
CA ILE A 15 -9.07 -21.17 4.63
C ILE A 15 -8.86 -19.68 4.89
N LEU A 16 -9.82 -18.86 4.46
CA LEU A 16 -9.90 -17.45 4.77
C LEU A 16 -10.78 -17.24 5.98
N GLY A 17 -10.28 -16.60 7.03
CA GLY A 17 -11.06 -16.37 8.23
C GLY A 17 -10.53 -15.26 9.13
N ARG A 18 -11.39 -14.85 10.06
CA ARG A 18 -11.08 -13.83 11.06
C ARG A 18 -10.56 -14.46 12.34
N ILE A 19 -9.45 -13.99 12.85
CA ILE A 19 -8.83 -14.45 14.09
C ILE A 19 -9.73 -14.15 15.29
N THR A 20 -9.82 -15.13 16.20
CA THR A 20 -10.35 -14.94 17.52
C THR A 20 -9.46 -15.61 18.57
N LEU A 21 -9.12 -14.85 19.61
CA LEU A 21 -8.37 -15.30 20.77
C LEU A 21 -9.31 -15.77 21.89
N LYS A 22 -10.59 -15.39 21.81
CA LYS A 22 -11.63 -15.69 22.79
C LYS A 22 -12.66 -16.64 22.18
N GLY A 23 -13.17 -17.56 22.97
CA GLY A 23 -14.25 -18.45 22.52
C GLY A 23 -15.47 -17.66 22.07
N LYS A 24 -16.02 -17.98 20.88
CA LYS A 24 -17.24 -17.41 20.34
C LYS A 24 -18.42 -18.34 20.49
N ASN A 25 -19.62 -17.74 20.55
CA ASN A 25 -20.87 -18.46 20.46
C ASN A 25 -20.95 -19.20 19.08
N ILE A 26 -21.60 -20.34 19.04
CA ILE A 26 -21.61 -21.25 17.89
C ILE A 26 -22.08 -20.59 16.59
N PHE A 27 -23.00 -19.63 16.66
CA PHE A 27 -23.53 -18.91 15.51
C PHE A 27 -22.50 -17.96 14.84
N ASN A 28 -21.42 -17.58 15.57
CA ASN A 28 -20.41 -16.62 15.13
C ASN A 28 -19.05 -17.28 14.79
N ARG A 29 -19.03 -18.61 14.60
CA ARG A 29 -17.78 -19.36 14.40
C ARG A 29 -17.45 -19.66 12.96
N LYS A 30 -18.42 -19.62 12.03
CA LYS A 30 -18.29 -20.13 10.66
C LYS A 30 -17.05 -19.65 9.90
N ASP A 31 -16.70 -18.36 10.04
CA ASP A 31 -15.53 -17.77 9.40
C ASP A 31 -14.48 -17.35 10.44
N ALA A 32 -14.56 -17.88 11.66
CA ALA A 32 -13.63 -17.59 12.73
C ALA A 32 -12.53 -18.66 12.80
N ILE A 33 -11.28 -18.20 12.89
CA ILE A 33 -10.11 -19.03 13.16
C ILE A 33 -9.73 -18.84 14.62
N LEU A 34 -9.77 -19.91 15.40
CA LEU A 34 -9.43 -19.88 16.82
C LEU A 34 -7.92 -19.95 17.00
N VAL A 35 -7.32 -19.00 17.70
CA VAL A 35 -5.92 -19.06 18.13
C VAL A 35 -5.91 -19.39 19.62
N LYS A 36 -5.26 -20.48 20.01
CA LYS A 36 -5.24 -20.93 21.41
C LYS A 36 -3.98 -21.68 21.76
N THR A 37 -3.33 -21.26 22.85
CA THR A 37 -2.16 -21.94 23.44
C THR A 37 -2.52 -23.33 23.96
N ASP A 38 -1.64 -24.30 23.72
CA ASP A 38 -1.74 -25.70 24.18
C ASP A 38 -3.06 -26.41 23.80
N ALA A 39 -3.80 -25.89 22.83
CA ALA A 39 -5.01 -26.53 22.37
C ALA A 39 -4.69 -27.81 21.59
N LYS A 40 -5.40 -28.89 21.91
CA LYS A 40 -5.26 -30.22 21.29
C LYS A 40 -6.47 -30.62 20.44
N ASP A 41 -7.52 -29.82 20.45
CA ASP A 41 -8.75 -30.04 19.67
C ASP A 41 -9.42 -28.72 19.32
N LEU A 42 -10.13 -28.71 18.17
CA LEU A 42 -10.92 -27.58 17.70
C LEU A 42 -12.39 -27.75 18.07
N PRO A 43 -13.00 -26.83 18.84
CA PRO A 43 -14.43 -26.84 19.10
C PRO A 43 -15.24 -26.77 17.79
N SER A 44 -16.48 -27.25 17.80
CA SER A 44 -17.33 -27.29 16.62
C SER A 44 -17.65 -25.89 16.09
N GLY A 45 -17.72 -25.76 14.76
CA GLY A 45 -18.17 -24.56 14.07
C GLY A 45 -17.09 -23.56 13.65
N TYR A 46 -15.87 -23.64 14.19
CA TYR A 46 -14.75 -22.81 13.73
C TYR A 46 -14.22 -23.29 12.38
N ALA A 47 -13.69 -22.36 11.60
CA ALA A 47 -13.07 -22.63 10.30
C ALA A 47 -11.73 -23.40 10.46
N ALA A 48 -10.90 -22.99 11.41
CA ALA A 48 -9.63 -23.64 11.73
C ALA A 48 -9.19 -23.35 13.18
N LEU A 49 -8.17 -24.12 13.64
CA LEU A 49 -7.41 -23.86 14.86
C LEU A 49 -5.96 -23.49 14.50
N ILE A 50 -5.41 -22.51 15.19
CA ILE A 50 -3.97 -22.20 15.21
C ILE A 50 -3.46 -22.39 16.64
N THR A 51 -2.39 -23.17 16.82
CA THR A 51 -1.88 -23.50 18.16
C THR A 51 -0.37 -23.79 18.14
N ASN A 52 0.29 -23.59 19.27
CA ASN A 52 1.66 -24.00 19.49
C ASN A 52 1.79 -25.51 19.81
N SER A 53 0.69 -26.22 20.04
CA SER A 53 0.70 -27.64 20.33
C SER A 53 1.23 -28.46 19.15
N LYS A 54 2.12 -29.44 19.46
CA LYS A 54 2.63 -30.40 18.46
C LYS A 54 1.69 -31.57 18.24
N ILE A 55 0.83 -31.87 19.22
CA ILE A 55 -0.09 -33.01 19.21
C ILE A 55 -1.51 -32.47 19.15
N ILE A 56 -2.19 -32.75 18.05
CA ILE A 56 -3.58 -32.32 17.82
C ILE A 56 -4.42 -33.56 17.59
N ARG A 57 -5.57 -33.60 18.24
CA ARG A 57 -6.55 -34.69 18.16
C ARG A 57 -7.72 -34.23 17.29
N GLY A 58 -8.30 -35.18 16.57
CA GLY A 58 -9.50 -34.92 15.75
C GLY A 58 -9.21 -34.63 14.29
N GLY A 59 -10.25 -34.70 13.45
CA GLY A 59 -10.22 -34.59 11.99
C GLY A 59 -10.53 -33.17 11.46
N LYS A 60 -10.35 -32.13 12.28
CA LYS A 60 -10.70 -30.75 11.89
C LYS A 60 -9.47 -29.96 11.40
N PRO A 61 -9.66 -28.93 10.53
CA PRO A 61 -8.56 -28.09 10.03
C PRO A 61 -7.78 -27.43 11.17
N CYS A 62 -6.46 -27.58 11.13
CA CYS A 62 -5.60 -27.01 12.16
C CYS A 62 -4.19 -26.69 11.63
N VAL A 63 -3.57 -25.63 12.16
CA VAL A 63 -2.13 -25.38 12.05
C VAL A 63 -1.51 -25.49 13.45
N GLY A 64 -0.74 -26.56 13.65
CA GLY A 64 -0.02 -26.83 14.90
C GLY A 64 1.42 -26.39 14.86
N ASN A 65 2.10 -26.48 16.01
CA ASN A 65 3.52 -26.16 16.19
C ASN A 65 3.88 -24.73 15.70
N VAL A 66 2.96 -23.78 15.82
CA VAL A 66 3.24 -22.36 15.57
C VAL A 66 4.06 -21.82 16.73
N GLN A 67 5.23 -21.26 16.46
CA GLN A 67 6.18 -20.87 17.48
C GLN A 67 5.71 -19.67 18.31
N THR A 68 5.13 -18.66 17.64
CA THR A 68 4.71 -17.40 18.27
C THR A 68 3.23 -17.17 18.03
N LEU A 69 2.42 -17.18 19.07
CA LEU A 69 0.98 -16.87 19.00
C LEU A 69 0.68 -15.41 19.36
N ASP A 70 1.63 -14.69 19.95
CA ASP A 70 1.49 -13.28 20.34
C ASP A 70 1.39 -12.34 19.16
N ASP A 71 1.76 -12.82 17.98
CA ASP A 71 1.65 -12.10 16.70
C ASP A 71 0.22 -11.93 16.19
N PHE A 72 -0.74 -12.68 16.74
CA PHE A 72 -2.15 -12.62 16.32
C PHE A 72 -2.97 -11.70 17.20
N ASN A 73 -3.77 -10.85 16.60
CA ASN A 73 -4.69 -9.97 17.29
C ASN A 73 -6.14 -10.42 17.08
N GLU A 74 -7.01 -10.19 18.08
CA GLU A 74 -8.45 -10.40 17.93
C GLU A 74 -8.98 -9.53 16.81
N GLY A 75 -9.44 -10.14 15.72
CA GLY A 75 -9.99 -9.42 14.57
C GLY A 75 -9.12 -9.36 13.32
N ASP A 76 -7.85 -9.77 13.37
CA ASP A 76 -7.03 -9.95 12.18
C ASP A 76 -7.72 -10.90 11.20
N VAL A 77 -7.48 -10.72 9.88
CA VAL A 77 -7.97 -11.66 8.87
C VAL A 77 -6.78 -12.31 8.18
N VAL A 78 -6.78 -13.63 8.20
CA VAL A 78 -5.68 -14.43 7.63
C VAL A 78 -6.18 -15.44 6.61
N LEU A 79 -5.28 -15.79 5.70
CA LEU A 79 -5.40 -16.93 4.80
C LEU A 79 -4.46 -18.04 5.26
N ILE A 80 -4.99 -19.22 5.51
CA ILE A 80 -4.21 -20.43 5.78
C ILE A 80 -4.22 -21.27 4.51
N ASN A 81 -3.05 -21.58 3.97
CA ASN A 81 -2.95 -22.44 2.80
C ASN A 81 -2.70 -23.91 3.18
N LYS A 82 -2.74 -24.80 2.20
CA LYS A 82 -2.54 -26.27 2.38
C LYS A 82 -1.17 -26.63 2.95
N LYS A 83 -0.17 -25.74 2.87
CA LYS A 83 1.18 -25.95 3.40
C LYS A 83 1.33 -25.52 4.86
N GLY A 84 0.27 -24.95 5.47
CA GLY A 84 0.32 -24.42 6.84
C GLY A 84 0.94 -23.02 6.92
N GLU A 85 1.06 -22.32 5.79
CA GLU A 85 1.46 -20.92 5.77
C GLU A 85 0.23 -20.07 6.11
N ILE A 86 0.38 -19.17 7.07
CA ILE A 86 -0.63 -18.24 7.56
C ILE A 86 -0.23 -16.85 7.09
N VAL A 87 -0.97 -16.29 6.14
CA VAL A 87 -0.71 -14.98 5.55
C VAL A 87 -1.70 -13.97 6.12
N PHE A 88 -1.21 -12.86 6.68
CA PHE A 88 -2.04 -11.78 7.18
C PHE A 88 -2.50 -10.91 6.02
N LEU A 89 -3.81 -10.87 5.79
CA LEU A 89 -4.44 -10.06 4.72
C LEU A 89 -5.03 -8.77 5.26
N TYR A 90 -5.34 -8.74 6.55
CA TYR A 90 -5.79 -7.57 7.28
C TYR A 90 -5.28 -7.66 8.72
N GLU A 91 -4.64 -6.63 9.18
CA GLU A 91 -4.14 -6.48 10.56
C GLU A 91 -4.92 -5.36 11.24
N ILE A 92 -5.66 -5.68 12.31
CA ILE A 92 -6.57 -4.72 12.98
C ILE A 92 -5.84 -3.54 13.62
N GLN A 93 -4.57 -3.73 13.96
CA GLN A 93 -3.73 -2.68 14.54
C GLN A 93 -3.07 -1.79 13.48
N SER A 94 -3.02 -2.23 12.21
CA SER A 94 -2.47 -1.43 11.12
C SER A 94 -3.49 -0.39 10.64
N MET A 95 -3.04 0.82 10.46
CA MET A 95 -3.83 1.90 9.85
C MET A 95 -3.94 1.74 8.33
N HIS A 96 -3.11 0.90 7.72
CA HIS A 96 -2.90 0.84 6.28
C HIS A 96 -3.05 -0.59 5.74
N ASN A 97 -4.29 -1.03 5.64
CA ASN A 97 -4.63 -2.32 5.04
C ASN A 97 -5.00 -2.15 3.56
N ALA A 98 -4.56 -3.08 2.71
CA ALA A 98 -4.82 -3.00 1.28
C ALA A 98 -5.36 -4.30 0.70
N ILE A 99 -6.27 -4.17 -0.25
CA ILE A 99 -6.84 -5.27 -1.04
C ILE A 99 -6.14 -5.31 -2.39
N PHE A 100 -5.58 -6.46 -2.73
CA PHE A 100 -4.99 -6.73 -4.04
C PHE A 100 -6.09 -7.16 -5.02
N ALA A 101 -6.55 -6.22 -5.85
CA ALA A 101 -7.62 -6.46 -6.81
C ALA A 101 -7.20 -7.46 -7.91
N THR A 102 -5.94 -7.35 -8.39
CA THR A 102 -5.33 -8.24 -9.39
C THR A 102 -3.81 -8.06 -9.37
N GLU A 103 -3.06 -9.09 -9.78
CA GLU A 103 -1.62 -8.98 -10.00
C GLU A 103 -1.28 -8.64 -11.46
N ARG A 104 -2.26 -8.63 -12.38
CA ARG A 104 -2.09 -8.21 -13.76
C ARG A 104 -1.93 -6.70 -13.86
N CYS A 105 -1.12 -6.24 -14.82
CA CYS A 105 -0.96 -4.82 -15.14
C CYS A 105 -0.76 -4.65 -16.64
N ASN A 106 -1.23 -3.54 -17.18
CA ASN A 106 -1.00 -3.10 -18.57
C ASN A 106 0.25 -2.20 -18.69
N HIS A 107 0.98 -1.98 -17.61
CA HIS A 107 2.31 -1.35 -17.58
C HIS A 107 3.39 -2.38 -17.24
N ARG A 108 4.65 -2.02 -17.58
CA ARG A 108 5.86 -2.77 -17.24
C ARG A 108 6.90 -1.79 -16.70
N CYS A 109 6.53 -1.10 -15.61
CA CYS A 109 7.37 -0.06 -15.02
C CYS A 109 8.74 -0.61 -14.63
N ILE A 110 9.78 0.13 -15.01
CA ILE A 110 11.19 -0.28 -14.75
C ILE A 110 11.52 -0.35 -13.26
N MET A 111 10.77 0.37 -12.40
CA MET A 111 10.94 0.38 -10.95
C MET A 111 9.80 -0.35 -10.21
N CYS A 112 8.98 -1.18 -10.88
CA CYS A 112 7.85 -1.83 -10.24
C CYS A 112 8.33 -2.73 -9.08
N PRO A 113 7.88 -2.49 -7.82
CA PRO A 113 8.29 -3.32 -6.70
C PRO A 113 7.65 -4.71 -6.73
N GLN A 114 6.55 -4.86 -7.49
CA GLN A 114 5.84 -6.11 -7.66
C GLN A 114 5.54 -6.31 -9.16
N PRO A 115 6.47 -6.94 -9.92
CA PRO A 115 6.29 -7.18 -11.35
C PRO A 115 4.98 -7.93 -11.64
N PRO A 116 4.19 -7.49 -12.64
CA PRO A 116 2.90 -8.08 -12.89
C PRO A 116 3.00 -9.47 -13.54
N VAL A 117 2.02 -10.31 -13.23
CA VAL A 117 1.81 -11.60 -13.90
C VAL A 117 1.03 -11.42 -15.22
N THR A 118 1.15 -12.40 -16.12
CA THR A 118 0.43 -12.40 -17.41
C THR A 118 -0.98 -12.95 -17.28
N GLU A 119 -1.14 -14.01 -16.48
CA GLU A 119 -2.41 -14.71 -16.27
C GLU A 119 -2.69 -14.82 -14.78
N GLU A 120 -3.95 -14.76 -14.42
CA GLU A 120 -4.41 -14.81 -13.05
C GLU A 120 -5.88 -15.23 -13.01
N GLU A 121 -6.26 -16.03 -12.02
CA GLU A 121 -7.66 -16.27 -11.69
C GLU A 121 -8.35 -15.01 -11.15
N ASP A 122 -9.66 -14.92 -11.35
CA ASP A 122 -10.45 -13.80 -10.84
C ASP A 122 -10.48 -13.77 -9.30
N LYS A 123 -9.77 -12.84 -8.71
CA LYS A 123 -9.71 -12.64 -7.25
C LYS A 123 -10.94 -11.93 -6.67
N THR A 124 -11.88 -11.47 -7.51
CA THR A 124 -13.04 -10.69 -7.03
C THR A 124 -13.88 -11.44 -5.99
N PRO A 125 -14.26 -12.72 -6.19
CA PRO A 125 -15.04 -13.44 -5.17
C PRO A 125 -14.29 -13.57 -3.84
N PHE A 126 -12.99 -13.82 -3.89
CA PHE A 126 -12.12 -13.87 -2.71
C PHE A 126 -12.08 -12.51 -1.99
N ASN A 127 -11.86 -11.43 -2.72
CA ASN A 127 -11.78 -10.09 -2.17
C ASN A 127 -13.11 -9.61 -1.58
N LEU A 128 -14.25 -9.94 -2.20
CA LEU A 128 -15.57 -9.66 -1.64
C LEU A 128 -15.78 -10.37 -0.29
N LYS A 129 -15.31 -11.62 -0.16
CA LYS A 129 -15.34 -12.33 1.11
C LYS A 129 -14.39 -11.71 2.13
N LEU A 130 -13.13 -11.38 1.73
CA LEU A 130 -12.16 -10.71 2.58
C LEU A 130 -12.73 -9.41 3.18
N ILE A 131 -13.30 -8.53 2.35
CA ILE A 131 -13.92 -7.27 2.78
C ILE A 131 -15.00 -7.51 3.84
N SER A 132 -15.79 -8.57 3.71
CA SER A 132 -16.85 -8.88 4.68
C SER A 132 -16.31 -9.31 6.07
N LEU A 133 -15.04 -9.71 6.15
CA LEU A 133 -14.36 -10.12 7.37
C LEU A 133 -13.57 -8.99 8.05
N ILE A 134 -13.23 -7.93 7.33
CA ILE A 134 -12.52 -6.74 7.84
C ILE A 134 -13.37 -6.04 8.92
N ASP A 135 -12.71 -5.45 9.90
CA ASP A 135 -13.42 -4.74 10.99
C ASP A 135 -14.20 -3.54 10.45
N LYS A 136 -15.43 -3.38 10.93
CA LYS A 136 -16.32 -2.30 10.52
C LYS A 136 -15.84 -0.90 10.90
N ASN A 137 -14.91 -0.80 11.85
CA ASN A 137 -14.35 0.46 12.33
C ASN A 137 -13.00 0.78 11.65
N THR A 138 -12.61 0.01 10.63
CA THR A 138 -11.42 0.31 9.82
C THR A 138 -11.49 1.74 9.29
N VAL A 139 -10.39 2.47 9.43
CA VAL A 139 -10.33 3.90 9.06
C VAL A 139 -10.10 4.06 7.56
N GLU A 140 -9.23 3.23 6.99
CA GLU A 140 -8.89 3.29 5.57
C GLU A 140 -8.69 1.88 4.99
N VAL A 141 -9.11 1.70 3.72
CA VAL A 141 -8.86 0.48 2.94
C VAL A 141 -8.22 0.86 1.61
N GLY A 142 -6.99 0.43 1.39
CA GLY A 142 -6.33 0.54 0.09
C GLY A 142 -6.92 -0.44 -0.92
N ILE A 143 -7.09 -0.02 -2.16
CA ILE A 143 -7.32 -0.93 -3.30
C ILE A 143 -6.12 -0.76 -4.24
N THR A 144 -5.36 -1.82 -4.39
CA THR A 144 -4.12 -1.85 -5.17
C THR A 144 -3.98 -3.15 -5.96
N GLY A 145 -2.81 -3.40 -6.50
CA GLY A 145 -2.47 -4.61 -7.23
C GLY A 145 -1.44 -4.30 -8.29
N GLY A 146 -1.50 -5.00 -9.41
CA GLY A 146 -0.84 -4.56 -10.63
C GLY A 146 -1.54 -3.30 -11.16
N GLU A 147 -2.73 -3.49 -11.78
CA GLU A 147 -3.62 -2.37 -12.16
C GLU A 147 -5.07 -2.74 -11.83
N PRO A 148 -5.66 -2.17 -10.76
CA PRO A 148 -7.01 -2.52 -10.30
C PRO A 148 -8.10 -2.35 -11.35
N THR A 149 -7.98 -1.38 -12.25
CA THR A 149 -9.01 -1.13 -13.29
C THR A 149 -9.11 -2.24 -14.34
N LEU A 150 -8.14 -3.15 -14.41
CA LEU A 150 -8.18 -4.31 -15.31
C LEU A 150 -9.27 -5.33 -14.97
N ILE A 151 -9.78 -5.32 -13.72
CA ILE A 151 -10.93 -6.16 -13.36
C ILE A 151 -12.27 -5.58 -13.86
N GLY A 152 -12.24 -4.42 -14.53
CA GLY A 152 -13.42 -3.79 -15.11
C GLY A 152 -14.44 -3.34 -14.06
N ASP A 153 -15.71 -3.57 -14.31
CA ASP A 153 -16.81 -3.12 -13.43
C ASP A 153 -16.79 -3.80 -12.04
N LYS A 154 -16.09 -4.93 -11.88
CA LYS A 154 -15.87 -5.60 -10.59
C LYS A 154 -15.13 -4.71 -9.56
N LEU A 155 -14.35 -3.72 -10.02
CA LEU A 155 -13.77 -2.70 -9.14
C LEU A 155 -14.86 -1.94 -8.36
N PHE A 156 -15.95 -1.61 -9.02
CA PHE A 156 -17.08 -0.90 -8.38
C PHE A 156 -17.81 -1.79 -7.37
N ASP A 157 -17.82 -3.11 -7.60
CA ASP A 157 -18.38 -4.07 -6.63
C ASP A 157 -17.53 -4.14 -5.36
N LEU A 158 -16.18 -4.09 -5.49
CA LEU A 158 -15.29 -3.99 -4.31
C LEU A 158 -15.55 -2.70 -3.53
N ILE A 159 -15.64 -1.55 -4.20
CA ILE A 159 -15.94 -0.25 -3.56
C ILE A 159 -17.27 -0.30 -2.81
N LYS A 160 -18.33 -0.78 -3.45
CA LYS A 160 -19.66 -0.93 -2.82
C LYS A 160 -19.64 -1.91 -1.65
N GLN A 161 -18.83 -2.96 -1.73
CA GLN A 161 -18.70 -3.92 -0.63
C GLN A 161 -18.03 -3.26 0.58
N ILE A 162 -16.97 -2.44 0.37
CA ILE A 162 -16.34 -1.67 1.43
C ILE A 162 -17.35 -0.68 2.04
N GLN A 163 -18.10 0.08 1.24
CA GLN A 163 -19.17 0.97 1.74
C GLN A 163 -20.18 0.24 2.62
N LYS A 164 -20.51 -1.00 2.28
CA LYS A 164 -21.47 -1.82 3.02
C LYS A 164 -20.95 -2.29 4.36
N TYR A 165 -19.70 -2.78 4.40
CA TYR A 165 -19.14 -3.43 5.60
C TYR A 165 -18.29 -2.50 6.47
N GLN A 166 -17.63 -1.51 5.86
CA GLN A 166 -16.81 -0.48 6.52
C GLN A 166 -17.35 0.92 6.14
N PRO A 167 -18.56 1.29 6.58
CA PRO A 167 -19.26 2.50 6.09
C PRO A 167 -18.58 3.82 6.44
N LYS A 168 -17.58 3.80 7.34
CA LYS A 168 -16.81 4.98 7.74
C LYS A 168 -15.40 5.01 7.15
N ALA A 169 -14.96 3.93 6.49
CA ALA A 169 -13.61 3.85 5.96
C ALA A 169 -13.43 4.77 4.75
N GLY A 170 -12.29 5.47 4.68
CA GLY A 170 -11.77 6.02 3.44
C GLY A 170 -11.30 4.91 2.50
N ILE A 171 -11.28 5.18 1.21
CA ILE A 171 -10.69 4.31 0.20
C ILE A 171 -9.55 5.03 -0.51
N SER A 172 -8.38 4.41 -0.55
CA SER A 172 -7.23 4.83 -1.36
C SER A 172 -7.10 3.89 -2.56
N LEU A 173 -7.45 4.35 -3.76
CA LEU A 173 -7.34 3.59 -5.02
C LEU A 173 -6.02 3.93 -5.71
N LEU A 174 -5.10 2.97 -5.76
CA LEU A 174 -3.84 3.11 -6.50
C LEU A 174 -4.02 2.56 -7.92
N THR A 175 -3.93 3.43 -8.94
CA THR A 175 -4.17 3.07 -10.34
C THR A 175 -3.25 3.86 -11.27
N ASN A 176 -2.89 3.29 -12.42
CA ASN A 176 -2.15 4.04 -13.44
C ASN A 176 -2.99 5.06 -14.23
N GLY A 177 -4.28 5.15 -13.95
CA GLY A 177 -5.19 6.15 -14.52
C GLY A 177 -5.65 5.89 -15.97
N VAL A 178 -5.03 4.97 -16.69
CA VAL A 178 -5.23 4.76 -18.13
C VAL A 178 -6.68 4.42 -18.49
N LYS A 179 -7.34 3.59 -17.71
CA LYS A 179 -8.72 3.15 -17.96
C LYS A 179 -9.71 4.31 -17.82
N PHE A 180 -9.42 5.30 -17.00
CA PHE A 180 -10.24 6.50 -16.82
C PHE A 180 -10.17 7.47 -18.01
N ALA A 181 -9.30 7.24 -19.03
CA ALA A 181 -9.42 7.90 -20.32
C ALA A 181 -10.78 7.63 -21.00
N ASP A 182 -11.40 6.47 -20.68
CA ASP A 182 -12.81 6.24 -20.97
C ASP A 182 -13.69 7.03 -19.99
N LYS A 183 -14.31 8.09 -20.49
CA LYS A 183 -15.18 8.98 -19.72
C LYS A 183 -16.34 8.22 -19.06
N SER A 184 -16.87 7.19 -19.71
CA SER A 184 -17.97 6.38 -19.18
C SER A 184 -17.53 5.58 -17.95
N TYR A 185 -16.28 5.10 -17.95
CA TYR A 185 -15.71 4.39 -16.81
C TYR A 185 -15.44 5.33 -15.62
N ALA A 186 -14.93 6.53 -15.87
CA ALA A 186 -14.77 7.56 -14.83
C ALA A 186 -16.13 7.97 -14.21
N MET A 187 -17.16 8.12 -15.06
CA MET A 187 -18.53 8.39 -14.60
C MET A 187 -19.08 7.25 -13.69
N LYS A 188 -18.85 5.99 -14.08
CA LYS A 188 -19.27 4.83 -13.24
C LYS A 188 -18.61 4.85 -11.87
N LEU A 189 -17.31 5.22 -11.77
CA LEU A 189 -16.63 5.39 -10.48
C LEU A 189 -17.33 6.45 -9.63
N ALA A 190 -17.59 7.62 -10.20
CA ALA A 190 -18.28 8.71 -9.51
C ALA A 190 -19.69 8.31 -9.05
N MET A 191 -20.38 7.46 -9.79
CA MET A 191 -21.69 6.91 -9.41
C MET A 191 -21.65 5.99 -8.18
N CYS A 192 -20.48 5.49 -7.77
CA CYS A 192 -20.35 4.77 -6.50
C CYS A 192 -20.63 5.68 -5.29
N LYS A 193 -20.45 7.00 -5.43
CA LYS A 193 -20.74 8.01 -4.40
C LYS A 193 -20.10 7.68 -3.03
N HIS A 194 -18.86 7.20 -3.06
CA HIS A 194 -18.15 6.96 -1.81
C HIS A 194 -17.80 8.30 -1.16
N HIS A 195 -18.02 8.43 0.16
CA HIS A 195 -17.87 9.68 0.88
C HIS A 195 -16.43 10.16 0.97
N ASP A 196 -15.47 9.23 0.98
CA ASP A 196 -14.04 9.47 1.08
C ASP A 196 -13.27 8.50 0.18
N LEU A 197 -13.16 8.83 -1.12
CA LEU A 197 -12.40 8.07 -2.13
C LEU A 197 -11.28 8.95 -2.68
N GLN A 198 -10.06 8.58 -2.39
CA GLN A 198 -8.84 9.14 -2.95
C GLN A 198 -8.35 8.26 -4.11
N ILE A 199 -8.02 8.86 -5.25
CA ILE A 199 -7.49 8.17 -6.42
C ILE A 199 -6.07 8.65 -6.66
N ASP A 200 -5.09 7.77 -6.45
CA ASP A 200 -3.69 8.11 -6.57
C ASP A 200 -3.11 7.56 -7.87
N VAL A 201 -2.63 8.48 -8.73
CA VAL A 201 -2.16 8.17 -10.08
C VAL A 201 -0.67 8.52 -10.19
N PRO A 202 0.19 7.61 -10.66
CA PRO A 202 1.60 7.90 -10.88
C PRO A 202 1.82 8.73 -12.14
N ILE A 203 2.71 9.73 -12.04
CA ILE A 203 3.25 10.46 -13.18
C ILE A 203 4.77 10.61 -12.97
N PHE A 204 5.56 10.36 -14.00
CA PHE A 204 7.03 10.26 -13.86
C PHE A 204 7.82 11.28 -14.66
N SER A 205 7.21 11.97 -15.61
CA SER A 205 7.81 13.06 -16.36
C SER A 205 6.73 13.95 -16.96
N ASP A 206 7.06 15.20 -17.21
CA ASP A 206 6.31 16.14 -18.02
C ASP A 206 6.49 15.89 -19.52
N ILE A 207 7.45 15.01 -19.92
CA ILE A 207 7.72 14.58 -21.27
C ILE A 207 7.10 13.21 -21.52
N ALA A 208 6.19 13.13 -22.51
CA ALA A 208 5.44 11.91 -22.82
C ALA A 208 6.33 10.68 -23.08
N ASP A 209 7.40 10.86 -23.87
CA ASP A 209 8.29 9.75 -24.22
C ASP A 209 9.10 9.24 -23.02
N GLU A 210 9.51 10.11 -22.10
CA GLU A 210 10.18 9.72 -20.87
C GLU A 210 9.24 8.95 -19.95
N HIS A 211 8.03 9.48 -19.71
CA HIS A 211 7.01 8.77 -18.94
C HIS A 211 6.72 7.39 -19.55
N ASN A 212 6.49 7.32 -20.86
CA ASN A 212 6.18 6.08 -21.55
C ASN A 212 7.31 5.04 -21.43
N ARG A 213 8.57 5.48 -21.50
CA ARG A 213 9.74 4.62 -21.30
C ARG A 213 9.78 4.06 -19.88
N ILE A 214 9.53 4.90 -18.88
CA ILE A 214 9.54 4.50 -17.46
C ILE A 214 8.43 3.48 -17.16
N VAL A 215 7.22 3.70 -17.67
CA VAL A 215 6.09 2.79 -17.44
C VAL A 215 6.05 1.58 -18.39
N GLY A 216 6.93 1.56 -19.39
CA GLY A 216 7.01 0.47 -20.39
C GLY A 216 5.76 0.37 -21.29
N ALA A 217 5.04 1.51 -21.52
CA ALA A 217 3.81 1.54 -22.30
C ALA A 217 3.55 2.96 -22.84
N LYS A 218 3.00 3.08 -24.06
CA LYS A 218 2.65 4.39 -24.69
C LYS A 218 1.31 4.90 -24.14
N THR A 219 1.28 5.36 -22.90
CA THR A 219 0.04 5.67 -22.16
C THR A 219 -0.03 7.07 -21.57
N PHE A 220 1.00 7.91 -21.68
CA PHE A 220 1.03 9.24 -21.09
C PHE A 220 -0.26 10.05 -21.34
N TYR A 221 -0.66 10.21 -22.59
CA TYR A 221 -1.85 10.98 -22.94
C TYR A 221 -3.16 10.33 -22.44
N LYS A 222 -3.21 9.00 -22.33
CA LYS A 222 -4.36 8.31 -21.73
C LYS A 222 -4.41 8.54 -20.22
N THR A 223 -3.28 8.50 -19.53
CA THR A 223 -3.20 8.83 -18.09
C THR A 223 -3.65 10.28 -17.86
N VAL A 224 -3.13 11.23 -18.65
CA VAL A 224 -3.54 12.65 -18.59
C VAL A 224 -5.04 12.81 -18.86
N GLN A 225 -5.59 12.19 -19.90
CA GLN A 225 -7.03 12.21 -20.17
C GLN A 225 -7.84 11.59 -19.02
N GLY A 226 -7.33 10.53 -18.39
CA GLY A 226 -7.93 9.92 -17.22
C GLY A 226 -8.03 10.89 -16.05
N LEU A 227 -6.97 11.65 -15.76
CA LEU A 227 -6.96 12.69 -14.73
C LEU A 227 -8.03 13.77 -15.00
N TYR A 228 -8.13 14.27 -16.22
CA TYR A 228 -9.17 15.24 -16.59
C TYR A 228 -10.59 14.67 -16.48
N ASN A 229 -10.81 13.41 -16.88
CA ASN A 229 -12.12 12.77 -16.73
C ASN A 229 -12.49 12.56 -15.27
N LEU A 230 -11.55 12.16 -14.41
CA LEU A 230 -11.78 12.07 -12.96
C LEU A 230 -12.11 13.44 -12.35
N ALA A 231 -11.37 14.48 -12.73
CA ALA A 231 -11.62 15.85 -12.28
C ALA A 231 -13.00 16.37 -12.77
N LEU A 232 -13.39 16.06 -14.00
CA LEU A 232 -14.72 16.41 -14.55
C LEU A 232 -15.86 15.85 -13.69
N PHE A 233 -15.66 14.69 -13.04
CA PHE A 233 -16.62 14.08 -12.13
C PHE A 233 -16.31 14.35 -10.65
N HIS A 234 -15.52 15.40 -10.36
CA HIS A 234 -15.21 15.86 -9.00
C HIS A 234 -14.62 14.79 -8.08
N GLN A 235 -13.79 13.91 -8.65
CA GLN A 235 -13.09 12.92 -7.84
C GLN A 235 -11.86 13.54 -7.18
N ARG A 236 -11.53 13.11 -5.96
CA ARG A 236 -10.31 13.52 -5.26
C ARG A 236 -9.12 12.76 -5.83
N ILE A 237 -8.15 13.50 -6.38
CA ILE A 237 -7.03 12.96 -7.15
C ILE A 237 -5.73 13.31 -6.45
N GLY A 238 -4.88 12.30 -6.20
CA GLY A 238 -3.49 12.47 -5.82
C GLY A 238 -2.55 12.08 -6.96
N LEU A 239 -1.38 12.69 -7.01
CA LEU A 239 -0.30 12.26 -7.89
C LEU A 239 0.82 11.63 -7.09
N ARG A 240 1.43 10.59 -7.64
CA ARG A 240 2.55 9.86 -7.02
C ARG A 240 3.76 9.88 -7.94
N ILE A 241 4.91 10.28 -7.39
CA ILE A 241 6.16 10.42 -8.13
C ILE A 241 7.23 9.62 -7.39
N VAL A 242 7.64 8.49 -7.95
CA VAL A 242 8.80 7.75 -7.43
C VAL A 242 10.07 8.44 -7.94
N VAL A 243 10.92 8.86 -7.00
CA VAL A 243 12.17 9.55 -7.31
C VAL A 243 13.28 8.53 -7.52
N HIS A 244 13.93 8.57 -8.67
CA HIS A 244 15.07 7.73 -9.02
C HIS A 244 15.96 8.41 -10.06
N LYS A 245 17.11 7.81 -10.37
CA LYS A 245 18.15 8.36 -11.26
C LYS A 245 17.64 8.88 -12.61
N GLN A 246 16.55 8.31 -13.12
CA GLN A 246 15.96 8.71 -14.41
C GLN A 246 14.84 9.75 -14.30
N THR A 247 14.39 10.11 -13.08
CA THR A 247 13.32 11.11 -12.88
C THR A 247 13.78 12.39 -12.19
N TYR A 248 14.80 12.31 -11.31
CA TYR A 248 15.10 13.39 -10.38
C TYR A 248 15.42 14.73 -11.06
N LYS A 249 16.19 14.73 -12.16
CA LYS A 249 16.62 15.96 -12.85
C LYS A 249 15.47 16.83 -13.34
N ARG A 250 14.33 16.22 -13.58
CA ARG A 250 13.14 16.91 -14.11
C ARG A 250 12.05 17.14 -13.05
N LEU A 251 12.32 16.88 -11.79
CA LEU A 251 11.35 17.12 -10.71
C LEU A 251 10.83 18.57 -10.67
N PRO A 252 11.68 19.62 -10.81
CA PRO A 252 11.18 20.99 -10.86
C PRO A 252 10.26 21.25 -12.06
N GLN A 253 10.62 20.75 -13.26
CA GLN A 253 9.81 20.92 -14.47
C GLN A 253 8.50 20.13 -14.38
N LEU A 254 8.55 18.93 -13.81
CA LEU A 254 7.36 18.13 -13.56
C LEU A 254 6.42 18.82 -12.55
N ALA A 255 6.96 19.42 -11.50
CA ALA A 255 6.18 20.19 -10.53
C ALA A 255 5.50 21.40 -11.18
N ASP A 256 6.21 22.14 -12.02
CA ASP A 256 5.65 23.25 -12.80
C ASP A 256 4.56 22.78 -13.77
N TYR A 257 4.81 21.66 -14.47
CA TYR A 257 3.82 21.02 -15.34
C TYR A 257 2.55 20.61 -14.57
N ILE A 258 2.68 20.01 -13.39
CA ILE A 258 1.56 19.62 -12.52
C ILE A 258 0.75 20.85 -12.14
N TYR A 259 1.41 21.90 -11.66
CA TYR A 259 0.74 23.12 -11.26
C TYR A 259 -0.12 23.75 -12.39
N HIS A 260 0.43 23.80 -13.61
CA HIS A 260 -0.26 24.44 -14.74
C HIS A 260 -1.34 23.54 -15.37
N ASN A 261 -1.15 22.21 -15.37
CA ASN A 261 -2.03 21.30 -16.10
C ASN A 261 -3.00 20.53 -15.19
N PHE A 262 -2.69 20.37 -13.90
CA PHE A 262 -3.52 19.61 -12.94
C PHE A 262 -3.86 20.41 -11.69
N PRO A 263 -4.38 21.65 -11.80
CA PRO A 263 -4.70 22.48 -10.62
C PRO A 263 -5.80 21.90 -9.73
N PHE A 264 -6.42 20.82 -10.17
CA PHE A 264 -7.49 20.11 -9.47
C PHE A 264 -6.98 18.95 -8.58
N VAL A 265 -5.68 18.66 -8.57
CA VAL A 265 -5.15 17.59 -7.70
C VAL A 265 -5.15 18.02 -6.24
N SER A 266 -5.55 17.11 -5.37
CA SER A 266 -5.62 17.36 -3.93
C SER A 266 -4.25 17.23 -3.26
N GLN A 267 -3.38 16.37 -3.80
CA GLN A 267 -2.03 16.18 -3.25
C GLN A 267 -1.03 15.68 -4.30
N VAL A 268 0.26 15.93 -4.02
CA VAL A 268 1.38 15.34 -4.74
C VAL A 268 2.32 14.67 -3.74
N ALA A 269 2.57 13.37 -3.96
CA ALA A 269 3.44 12.56 -3.13
C ALA A 269 4.74 12.23 -3.88
N PHE A 270 5.87 12.65 -3.33
CA PHE A 270 7.20 12.19 -3.74
C PHE A 270 7.58 10.98 -2.88
N LEU A 271 8.01 9.89 -3.51
CA LEU A 271 8.34 8.66 -2.82
C LEU A 271 9.79 8.26 -3.12
N GLN A 272 10.55 7.89 -2.12
CA GLN A 272 11.80 7.17 -2.36
C GLN A 272 11.48 5.82 -3.03
N MET A 273 12.40 5.35 -3.87
CA MET A 273 12.24 4.10 -4.58
C MET A 273 12.42 2.90 -3.65
N GLU A 274 11.49 1.95 -3.69
CA GLU A 274 11.67 0.63 -3.06
C GLU A 274 12.63 -0.22 -3.90
N THR A 275 13.68 -0.79 -3.30
CA THR A 275 14.67 -1.64 -3.99
C THR A 275 14.23 -3.10 -3.99
N THR A 276 13.12 -3.40 -4.65
CA THR A 276 12.58 -4.75 -4.82
C THR A 276 11.91 -4.92 -6.18
N GLY A 277 11.72 -6.15 -6.64
CA GLY A 277 11.12 -6.45 -7.93
C GLY A 277 11.96 -5.93 -9.11
N ASN A 278 11.33 -5.21 -10.04
CA ASN A 278 12.05 -4.63 -11.19
C ASN A 278 13.07 -3.56 -10.76
N ALA A 279 12.83 -2.85 -9.65
CA ALA A 279 13.78 -1.85 -9.14
C ALA A 279 15.08 -2.51 -8.66
N ASP A 280 15.04 -3.71 -8.09
CA ASP A 280 16.21 -4.50 -7.75
C ASP A 280 16.95 -4.98 -9.01
N THR A 281 16.18 -5.49 -9.97
CA THR A 281 16.76 -5.96 -11.26
C THR A 281 17.45 -4.83 -12.04
N ASN A 282 16.89 -3.61 -12.00
CA ASN A 282 17.41 -2.44 -12.73
C ASN A 282 18.16 -1.47 -11.80
N PHE A 283 18.70 -1.96 -10.68
CA PHE A 283 19.25 -1.15 -9.60
C PHE A 283 20.27 -0.12 -10.08
N GLU A 284 21.27 -0.53 -10.84
CA GLU A 284 22.35 0.35 -11.32
C GLU A 284 21.84 1.51 -12.22
N GLU A 285 20.74 1.29 -12.92
CA GLU A 285 20.13 2.28 -13.81
C GLU A 285 19.18 3.23 -13.07
N LEU A 286 18.66 2.80 -11.91
CA LEU A 286 17.60 3.51 -11.21
C LEU A 286 18.05 4.10 -9.89
N TRP A 287 18.95 3.44 -9.17
CA TRP A 287 19.35 3.91 -7.86
C TRP A 287 20.22 5.15 -7.93
N ILE A 288 19.95 6.06 -7.04
CA ILE A 288 20.74 7.27 -6.76
C ILE A 288 20.62 7.54 -5.27
N ASP A 289 21.72 7.98 -4.64
CA ASP A 289 21.65 8.38 -3.23
C ASP A 289 20.61 9.51 -3.06
N PRO A 290 19.66 9.37 -2.15
CA PRO A 290 18.69 10.44 -1.85
C PRO A 290 19.30 11.81 -1.58
N TYR A 291 20.51 11.86 -1.07
CA TYR A 291 21.24 13.11 -0.86
C TYR A 291 21.55 13.83 -2.18
N ASP A 292 21.86 13.10 -3.24
CA ASP A 292 22.30 13.64 -4.53
C ASP A 292 21.17 14.28 -5.37
N TYR A 293 19.89 14.08 -5.01
CA TYR A 293 18.77 14.74 -5.68
C TYR A 293 18.02 15.75 -4.79
N ASN A 294 18.60 16.10 -3.67
CA ASN A 294 17.98 16.98 -2.69
C ASN A 294 17.61 18.35 -3.23
N GLU A 295 18.42 18.92 -4.10
CA GLU A 295 18.16 20.26 -4.64
C GLU A 295 16.94 20.25 -5.57
N GLU A 296 16.84 19.28 -6.49
CA GLU A 296 15.72 19.15 -7.39
C GLU A 296 14.43 18.79 -6.65
N LEU A 297 14.52 17.91 -5.65
CA LEU A 297 13.39 17.55 -4.79
C LEU A 297 12.89 18.77 -4.01
N LYS A 298 13.81 19.55 -3.39
CA LYS A 298 13.48 20.77 -2.66
C LYS A 298 12.75 21.77 -3.56
N GLN A 299 13.29 22.04 -4.74
CA GLN A 299 12.68 22.97 -5.69
C GLN A 299 11.25 22.52 -6.07
N ALA A 300 11.06 21.24 -6.36
CA ALA A 300 9.76 20.69 -6.73
C ALA A 300 8.75 20.76 -5.57
N VAL A 301 9.15 20.35 -4.37
CA VAL A 301 8.30 20.37 -3.16
C VAL A 301 7.88 21.79 -2.84
N LEU A 302 8.83 22.75 -2.75
CA LEU A 302 8.54 24.13 -2.41
C LEU A 302 7.69 24.82 -3.49
N LEU A 303 7.91 24.52 -4.77
CA LEU A 303 7.11 25.07 -5.85
C LEU A 303 5.63 24.70 -5.66
N LEU A 304 5.33 23.42 -5.44
CA LEU A 304 3.96 22.94 -5.26
C LEU A 304 3.34 23.44 -3.95
N ALA A 305 4.07 23.34 -2.85
CA ALA A 305 3.60 23.78 -1.53
C ALA A 305 3.28 25.29 -1.50
N ASN A 306 4.18 26.14 -2.04
CA ASN A 306 3.95 27.58 -2.14
C ASN A 306 2.77 27.98 -3.06
N ARG A 307 2.30 27.04 -3.88
CA ARG A 307 1.12 27.20 -4.74
C ARG A 307 -0.14 26.58 -4.15
N GLY A 308 -0.08 26.13 -2.87
CA GLY A 308 -1.22 25.60 -2.13
C GLY A 308 -1.59 24.17 -2.46
N ILE A 309 -0.71 23.43 -3.16
CA ILE A 309 -0.91 21.98 -3.40
C ILE A 309 -0.32 21.21 -2.21
N CYS A 310 -1.13 20.40 -1.54
CA CYS A 310 -0.65 19.53 -0.46
C CYS A 310 0.46 18.64 -1.00
N THR A 311 1.66 18.75 -0.42
CA THR A 311 2.84 18.03 -0.88
C THR A 311 3.40 17.18 0.25
N ARG A 312 3.82 15.95 -0.05
CA ARG A 312 4.37 15.01 0.91
C ARG A 312 5.59 14.28 0.34
N VAL A 313 6.56 13.96 1.21
CA VAL A 313 7.76 13.21 0.86
C VAL A 313 7.79 11.94 1.71
N TYR A 314 7.51 10.81 1.07
CA TYR A 314 7.36 9.52 1.75
C TYR A 314 8.68 8.77 1.90
N ASN A 315 8.87 8.16 3.07
CA ASN A 315 10.02 7.32 3.41
C ASN A 315 11.38 8.01 3.23
N ALA A 316 11.41 9.32 3.47
CA ALA A 316 12.63 10.11 3.42
C ALA A 316 13.16 10.34 4.84
N GLN A 317 14.44 10.08 5.02
CA GLN A 317 15.13 10.27 6.29
C GLN A 317 15.35 11.77 6.55
N LEU A 318 14.87 12.27 7.69
CA LEU A 318 14.97 13.69 8.04
C LEU A 318 16.41 14.22 8.01
N CYS A 319 17.40 13.37 8.37
CA CYS A 319 18.80 13.73 8.34
C CYS A 319 19.40 13.85 6.93
N VAL A 320 18.77 13.24 5.94
CA VAL A 320 19.19 13.32 4.53
C VAL A 320 18.50 14.48 3.82
N LEU A 321 17.26 14.81 4.21
CA LEU A 321 16.49 15.88 3.59
C LEU A 321 17.04 17.27 3.94
N PRO A 322 17.00 18.22 2.98
CA PRO A 322 17.20 19.65 3.26
C PRO A 322 16.24 20.15 4.34
N SER A 323 16.71 21.03 5.21
CA SER A 323 15.92 21.58 6.34
C SER A 323 14.58 22.16 5.90
N GLU A 324 14.56 22.83 4.73
CA GLU A 324 13.42 23.56 4.18
C GLU A 324 12.25 22.66 3.78
N ILE A 325 12.48 21.35 3.61
CA ILE A 325 11.43 20.41 3.20
C ILE A 325 11.19 19.25 4.19
N ARG A 326 11.81 19.28 5.36
CA ARG A 326 11.64 18.24 6.40
C ARG A 326 10.20 18.16 6.91
N GLU A 327 9.49 19.27 6.98
CA GLU A 327 8.09 19.33 7.39
C GLU A 327 7.14 18.54 6.49
N PHE A 328 7.54 18.30 5.22
CA PHE A 328 6.77 17.51 4.26
C PHE A 328 7.04 16.00 4.37
N ALA A 329 8.03 15.59 5.18
CA ALA A 329 8.38 14.18 5.32
C ALA A 329 7.31 13.42 6.10
N VAL A 330 6.93 12.25 5.58
CA VAL A 330 5.95 11.35 6.19
C VAL A 330 6.41 9.91 6.10
N SER A 331 5.94 9.09 7.04
CA SER A 331 6.17 7.64 7.02
C SER A 331 5.41 6.96 5.89
N SER A 332 5.80 5.73 5.58
CA SER A 332 5.10 4.91 4.57
C SER A 332 3.63 4.73 4.91
N ILE A 333 2.84 4.56 3.85
CA ILE A 333 1.44 4.14 3.95
C ILE A 333 1.32 2.72 4.56
N SER A 334 2.41 1.93 4.62
CA SER A 334 2.40 0.57 5.15
C SER A 334 3.39 0.44 6.31
N ASP A 335 2.89 0.30 7.52
CA ASP A 335 3.66 0.26 8.77
C ASP A 335 4.75 -0.82 8.74
N TRP A 336 4.46 -1.97 8.13
CA TRP A 336 5.37 -3.09 8.00
C TRP A 336 6.54 -2.84 7.03
N LYS A 337 6.50 -1.76 6.25
CA LYS A 337 7.58 -1.34 5.35
C LYS A 337 8.59 -0.41 6.02
N ASP A 338 8.21 0.24 7.12
CA ASP A 338 9.06 1.20 7.80
C ASP A 338 10.15 0.49 8.61
N THR A 339 11.39 0.92 8.39
CA THR A 339 12.53 0.41 9.14
C THR A 339 13.52 1.53 9.44
N TYR A 340 14.39 1.27 10.42
CA TYR A 340 15.43 2.18 10.84
C TYR A 340 16.75 1.42 10.97
N LEU A 341 17.87 2.10 10.71
CA LEU A 341 19.19 1.53 10.90
C LEU A 341 19.56 1.53 12.39
N PRO A 342 20.55 0.71 12.81
CA PRO A 342 21.04 0.70 14.18
C PRO A 342 21.47 2.09 14.68
N GLU A 343 22.06 2.90 13.80
CA GLU A 343 22.51 4.28 14.11
C GLU A 343 21.33 5.20 14.48
N CYS A 344 20.12 4.87 14.01
CA CYS A 344 18.91 5.63 14.32
C CYS A 344 18.37 5.39 15.74
N GLU A 345 18.88 4.42 16.50
CA GLU A 345 18.42 4.12 17.85
C GLU A 345 18.59 5.28 18.83
N SER A 346 19.68 6.05 18.67
CA SER A 346 19.97 7.23 19.48
C SER A 346 19.34 8.53 18.93
N CYS A 347 18.67 8.48 17.78
CA CYS A 347 18.14 9.67 17.11
C CYS A 347 16.90 10.22 17.84
N LYS A 348 16.96 11.48 18.28
CA LYS A 348 15.84 12.16 18.95
C LYS A 348 14.61 12.34 18.05
N LEU A 349 14.82 12.43 16.74
CA LEU A 349 13.76 12.67 15.75
C LEU A 349 13.21 11.36 15.15
N ARG A 350 13.60 10.19 15.64
CA ARG A 350 13.20 8.89 15.10
C ARG A 350 11.68 8.75 14.95
N GLN A 351 10.90 9.23 15.92
CA GLN A 351 9.44 9.12 15.91
C GLN A 351 8.76 10.01 14.86
N GLN A 352 9.45 11.06 14.41
CA GLN A 352 8.97 11.99 13.39
C GLN A 352 9.54 11.67 12.00
N CYS A 353 10.50 10.76 11.93
CA CYS A 353 11.22 10.43 10.72
C CYS A 353 10.46 9.42 9.88
N GLY A 354 10.38 9.62 8.57
CA GLY A 354 9.80 8.68 7.63
C GLY A 354 10.53 7.33 7.51
N GLY A 355 11.72 7.21 8.11
CA GLY A 355 12.50 5.97 8.08
C GLY A 355 12.93 5.57 6.67
N LEU A 356 13.17 4.28 6.49
CA LEU A 356 13.49 3.67 5.20
C LEU A 356 12.44 2.61 4.86
N PHE A 357 12.26 2.32 3.57
CA PHE A 357 11.63 1.07 3.20
C PHE A 357 12.47 -0.12 3.68
N SER A 358 11.85 -1.16 4.19
CA SER A 358 12.55 -2.37 4.65
C SER A 358 13.43 -3.01 3.55
N SER A 359 13.03 -2.86 2.28
CA SER A 359 13.85 -3.26 1.12
C SER A 359 15.14 -2.46 0.98
N ASN A 360 15.19 -1.24 1.53
CA ASN A 360 16.32 -0.31 1.38
C ASN A 360 17.35 -0.40 2.52
N GLN A 361 17.26 -1.40 3.40
CA GLN A 361 18.26 -1.60 4.47
C GLN A 361 19.69 -1.80 3.93
N LYS A 362 19.83 -2.43 2.77
CA LYS A 362 21.13 -2.67 2.13
C LYS A 362 21.59 -1.52 1.24
N HIS A 363 20.64 -0.72 0.76
CA HIS A 363 20.88 0.36 -0.21
C HIS A 363 20.18 1.63 0.27
N HIS A 364 20.87 2.36 1.14
CA HIS A 364 20.40 3.60 1.74
C HIS A 364 21.43 4.72 1.52
N SER A 365 21.08 5.94 1.84
CA SER A 365 22.01 7.08 1.75
C SER A 365 23.23 6.88 2.64
N ALA A 366 24.40 7.21 2.10
CA ALA A 366 25.65 7.28 2.85
C ALA A 366 25.68 8.49 3.83
N HIS A 367 24.71 9.39 3.75
CA HIS A 367 24.63 10.63 4.52
C HIS A 367 23.69 10.54 5.73
N ILE A 368 23.32 9.33 6.17
CA ILE A 368 22.51 9.16 7.37
C ILE A 368 23.29 9.64 8.60
N ASN A 369 22.73 10.63 9.29
CA ASN A 369 23.33 11.20 10.50
C ASN A 369 22.25 11.41 11.59
N PRO A 370 22.27 10.64 12.68
CA PRO A 370 21.27 10.70 13.75
C PRO A 370 21.36 11.94 14.65
N ASN A 371 22.37 12.79 14.48
CA ASN A 371 22.66 13.94 15.35
C ASN A 371 21.98 15.24 14.87
N LEU A 372 20.73 15.16 14.41
CA LEU A 372 19.94 16.35 14.09
C LEU A 372 19.40 17.01 15.35
N GLU A 373 19.49 18.36 15.40
CA GLU A 373 18.78 19.18 16.38
C GLU A 373 17.29 19.34 15.99
N ASP A 374 16.44 19.63 16.97
CA ASP A 374 14.98 19.63 16.86
C ASP A 374 14.42 20.42 15.65
N ILE A 375 13.42 19.86 15.01
CA ILE A 375 12.62 20.50 13.96
C ILE A 375 11.34 21.04 14.62
N THR A 376 11.07 22.33 14.49
CA THR A 376 9.76 22.88 14.79
C THR A 376 8.78 22.45 13.69
N ALA A 377 7.91 21.49 13.97
CA ALA A 377 6.91 21.03 13.04
C ALA A 377 5.87 22.13 12.77
N SER A 378 5.72 22.55 11.53
CA SER A 378 4.53 23.27 11.09
C SER A 378 3.55 22.23 10.50
N ALA A 379 2.38 22.09 11.11
CA ALA A 379 1.36 21.16 10.68
C ALA A 379 0.69 21.67 9.39
N CYS A 380 0.66 20.83 8.35
CA CYS A 380 -0.39 20.96 7.33
C CYS A 380 -1.74 20.73 8.03
N VAL A 381 -2.53 21.77 8.15
CA VAL A 381 -3.92 21.71 8.65
C VAL A 381 -4.72 20.88 7.63
N GLU A 382 -5.47 19.89 8.12
CA GLU A 382 -6.38 18.99 7.39
C GLU A 382 -7.43 19.72 6.57
#